data_7380911c68fc457df0110bda6a5ced70
#
_entry.id   7380911c68fc457df0110bda6a5ced70
#
_cell.length_a   1.000
_cell.length_b   1.000
_cell.length_c   1.000
_cell.angle_alpha   90.00
_cell.angle_beta   90.00
_cell.angle_gamma   90.00
#
_symmetry.space_group_name_H-M   'P 1'
#
loop_
_entity.id
_entity.type
_entity.pdbx_description
1 polymer ?
#
loop_
_entity_poly.entity_id
_entity_poly.type
_entity_poly.pdbx_seq_one_letter_code
_entity_poly.pdbx_strand_id
1 'polypeptide(L)'
;MPYQDSDLLPIARGWNTVIVIAVPTSMDVKTMRDLIAMTRANPGKLNWAGTTGAIDFLFAGFLKKNNLDMARVPYRNPQDAGTDVATGRIQVTEASLATLRPQLQAGKIKMLASTNSIRPPTHPEVPTVTEAGFPELTLDGLVGFFGPNSMPAALREHIAADMRAVVQEPDFGEKLSVTGQIANAGGPAEFAASMQEQRERLAIAAMELGLKPAQ
;
A
#
# COMPACT_ATOMS: atom_id res chain seq x y z
N MET A 1 -4.22 -5.36 -22.18
CA MET A 1 -5.44 -5.88 -21.53
C MET A 1 -6.54 -5.93 -22.55
N PRO A 2 -7.58 -6.79 -22.43
CA PRO A 2 -8.69 -6.85 -23.39
C PRO A 2 -9.70 -5.69 -23.26
N TYR A 3 -9.47 -4.75 -22.34
CA TYR A 3 -10.28 -3.57 -22.08
C TYR A 3 -9.38 -2.35 -21.84
N GLN A 4 -9.95 -1.16 -22.04
CA GLN A 4 -9.33 0.14 -21.76
C GLN A 4 -9.88 0.69 -20.43
N ASP A 5 -9.15 1.60 -19.80
CA ASP A 5 -9.61 2.28 -18.57
C ASP A 5 -10.97 2.96 -18.76
N SER A 6 -11.24 3.46 -19.98
CA SER A 6 -12.51 4.10 -20.36
C SER A 6 -13.70 3.14 -20.39
N ASP A 7 -13.48 1.83 -20.43
CA ASP A 7 -14.56 0.84 -20.46
C ASP A 7 -15.18 0.60 -19.09
N LEU A 8 -14.50 1.08 -18.04
CA LEU A 8 -14.89 0.89 -16.64
C LEU A 8 -15.18 2.23 -15.97
N LEU A 9 -16.36 2.32 -15.35
CA LEU A 9 -16.73 3.46 -14.52
C LEU A 9 -16.58 3.10 -13.04
N PRO A 10 -15.97 3.97 -12.21
CA PRO A 10 -15.96 3.79 -10.77
C PRO A 10 -17.39 3.91 -10.22
N ILE A 11 -17.81 2.93 -9.43
CA ILE A 11 -19.10 2.93 -8.75
C ILE A 11 -18.95 3.41 -7.31
N ALA A 12 -18.13 2.70 -6.53
CA ALA A 12 -17.93 3.02 -5.13
C ALA A 12 -16.56 2.52 -4.65
N ARG A 13 -15.91 3.30 -3.80
CA ARG A 13 -14.85 2.82 -2.94
C ARG A 13 -15.47 2.21 -1.68
N GLY A 14 -15.05 1.01 -1.29
CA GLY A 14 -15.54 0.36 -0.09
C GLY A 14 -14.57 0.50 1.07
N TRP A 15 -13.31 0.16 0.85
CA TRP A 15 -12.29 0.12 1.89
C TRP A 15 -10.88 0.27 1.32
N ASN A 16 -9.91 0.38 2.20
CA ASN A 16 -8.49 0.36 1.86
C ASN A 16 -7.80 -0.86 2.47
N THR A 17 -6.98 -1.54 1.71
CA THR A 17 -6.03 -2.53 2.26
C THR A 17 -4.96 -1.80 3.05
N VAL A 18 -4.68 -2.28 4.26
CA VAL A 18 -3.54 -1.78 5.04
C VAL A 18 -2.25 -2.32 4.42
N ILE A 19 -1.38 -1.40 4.01
CA ILE A 19 -0.05 -1.70 3.48
C ILE A 19 0.99 -1.16 4.47
N VAL A 20 1.98 -1.97 4.81
CA VAL A 20 2.99 -1.62 5.80
C VAL A 20 4.40 -1.85 5.27
N ILE A 21 5.34 -1.04 5.77
CA ILE A 21 6.77 -1.24 5.60
C ILE A 21 7.27 -1.94 6.85
N ALA A 22 7.85 -3.13 6.69
CA ALA A 22 8.28 -3.99 7.78
C ALA A 22 9.73 -4.46 7.60
N VAL A 23 10.37 -4.74 8.74
CA VAL A 23 11.76 -5.23 8.82
C VAL A 23 11.84 -6.41 9.80
N PRO A 24 12.89 -7.24 9.76
CA PRO A 24 13.15 -8.26 10.78
C PRO A 24 13.24 -7.64 12.18
N THR A 25 12.68 -8.30 13.18
CA THR A 25 12.79 -7.86 14.59
C THR A 25 14.25 -7.81 15.06
N SER A 26 15.12 -8.67 14.49
CA SER A 26 16.55 -8.71 14.77
C SER A 26 17.34 -7.50 14.25
N MET A 27 16.79 -6.71 13.33
CA MET A 27 17.44 -5.47 12.90
C MET A 27 17.33 -4.40 13.97
N ASP A 28 18.44 -3.70 14.25
CA ASP A 28 18.46 -2.52 15.14
C ASP A 28 17.96 -1.26 14.40
N VAL A 29 16.70 -1.31 13.98
CA VAL A 29 15.96 -0.26 13.29
C VAL A 29 14.59 -0.15 13.96
N LYS A 30 14.19 1.01 14.44
CA LYS A 30 12.91 1.25 15.12
C LYS A 30 11.97 2.17 14.33
N THR A 31 12.51 2.96 13.44
CA THR A 31 11.80 3.97 12.66
C THR A 31 12.20 3.94 11.20
N MET A 32 11.41 4.58 10.35
CA MET A 32 11.79 4.81 8.95
C MET A 32 13.10 5.60 8.82
N ARG A 33 13.36 6.54 9.72
CA ARG A 33 14.62 7.32 9.74
C ARG A 33 15.83 6.45 10.04
N ASP A 34 15.70 5.50 10.98
CA ASP A 34 16.77 4.54 11.29
C ASP A 34 17.06 3.64 10.08
N LEU A 35 16.01 3.19 9.37
CA LEU A 35 16.16 2.40 8.15
C LEU A 35 16.96 3.16 7.09
N ILE A 36 16.62 4.43 6.87
CA ILE A 36 17.31 5.27 5.89
C ILE A 36 18.75 5.51 6.31
N ALA A 37 19.02 5.78 7.58
CA ALA A 37 20.36 5.96 8.10
C ALA A 37 21.21 4.68 7.93
N MET A 38 20.63 3.52 8.25
CA MET A 38 21.28 2.22 8.05
C MET A 38 21.58 1.94 6.58
N THR A 39 20.64 2.25 5.68
CA THR A 39 20.85 2.08 4.24
C THR A 39 22.00 2.94 3.73
N ARG A 40 22.06 4.21 4.15
CA ARG A 40 23.16 5.12 3.78
C ARG A 40 24.51 4.67 4.29
N ALA A 41 24.55 4.08 5.50
CA ALA A 41 25.77 3.53 6.08
C ALA A 41 26.22 2.22 5.42
N ASN A 42 25.33 1.53 4.72
CA ASN A 42 25.56 0.21 4.13
C ASN A 42 25.07 0.14 2.68
N PRO A 43 25.60 0.94 1.74
CA PRO A 43 25.10 0.97 0.37
C PRO A 43 25.24 -0.40 -0.30
N GLY A 44 24.18 -0.85 -0.95
CA GLY A 44 24.10 -2.13 -1.65
C GLY A 44 24.10 -3.39 -0.76
N LYS A 45 24.06 -3.24 0.57
CA LYS A 45 24.08 -4.38 1.52
C LYS A 45 22.70 -4.84 1.95
N LEU A 46 21.68 -4.00 1.80
CA LEU A 46 20.32 -4.30 2.18
C LEU A 46 19.52 -4.74 0.96
N ASN A 47 18.71 -5.76 1.15
CA ASN A 47 17.77 -6.23 0.15
C ASN A 47 16.34 -5.85 0.56
N TRP A 48 15.52 -5.56 -0.43
CA TRP A 48 14.11 -5.30 -0.22
C TRP A 48 13.23 -6.12 -1.17
N ALA A 49 12.02 -6.39 -0.74
CA ALA A 49 11.02 -7.08 -1.54
C ALA A 49 9.65 -6.46 -1.31
N GLY A 50 8.96 -6.14 -2.38
CA GLY A 50 7.60 -5.61 -2.34
C GLY A 50 6.59 -6.55 -2.96
N THR A 51 5.33 -6.31 -2.64
CA THR A 51 4.23 -6.87 -3.41
C THR A 51 4.21 -6.19 -4.77
N THR A 52 4.27 -6.96 -5.86
CA THR A 52 4.25 -6.41 -7.22
C THR A 52 3.07 -5.45 -7.41
N GLY A 53 3.34 -4.30 -8.00
CA GLY A 53 2.33 -3.29 -8.30
C GLY A 53 2.74 -1.87 -7.88
N ALA A 54 1.75 -1.07 -7.56
CA ALA A 54 1.92 0.36 -7.29
C ALA A 54 2.89 0.66 -6.15
N ILE A 55 2.81 -0.08 -5.03
CA ILE A 55 3.67 0.18 -3.87
C ILE A 55 5.14 -0.15 -4.15
N ASP A 56 5.41 -1.27 -4.81
CA ASP A 56 6.76 -1.68 -5.22
C ASP A 56 7.41 -0.61 -6.09
N PHE A 57 6.63 -0.05 -7.00
CA PHE A 57 7.06 1.00 -7.91
C PHE A 57 7.33 2.32 -7.17
N LEU A 58 6.45 2.69 -6.25
CA LEU A 58 6.59 3.88 -5.42
C LEU A 58 7.83 3.81 -4.52
N PHE A 59 8.05 2.64 -3.90
CA PHE A 59 9.22 2.43 -3.05
C PHE A 59 10.53 2.46 -3.84
N ALA A 60 10.57 1.86 -5.03
CA ALA A 60 11.73 1.95 -5.91
C ALA A 60 12.04 3.41 -6.31
N GLY A 61 11.00 4.20 -6.65
CA GLY A 61 11.14 5.63 -6.94
C GLY A 61 11.69 6.41 -5.73
N PHE A 62 11.16 6.12 -4.54
CA PHE A 62 11.64 6.70 -3.27
C PHE A 62 13.12 6.40 -3.01
N LEU A 63 13.54 5.15 -3.17
CA LEU A 63 14.94 4.76 -3.01
C LEU A 63 15.85 5.55 -3.96
N LYS A 64 15.47 5.61 -5.24
CA LYS A 64 16.24 6.33 -6.25
C LYS A 64 16.33 7.82 -5.97
N LYS A 65 15.21 8.47 -5.67
CA LYS A 65 15.13 9.90 -5.34
C LYS A 65 16.02 10.28 -4.15
N ASN A 66 16.09 9.41 -3.15
CA ASN A 66 16.84 9.66 -1.93
C ASN A 66 18.28 9.11 -1.95
N ASN A 67 18.75 8.60 -3.11
CA ASN A 67 20.07 7.97 -3.27
C ASN A 67 20.30 6.85 -2.24
N LEU A 68 19.29 5.99 -2.07
CA LEU A 68 19.34 4.84 -1.19
C LEU A 68 19.59 3.57 -2.02
N ASP A 69 20.71 2.94 -1.77
CA ASP A 69 21.12 1.74 -2.52
C ASP A 69 20.69 0.47 -1.78
N MET A 70 19.60 -0.11 -2.26
CA MET A 70 19.06 -1.41 -1.83
C MET A 70 18.79 -2.27 -3.07
N ALA A 71 19.15 -3.55 -3.01
CA ALA A 71 18.86 -4.48 -4.09
C ALA A 71 17.41 -5.02 -3.98
N ARG A 72 16.66 -4.92 -5.09
CA ARG A 72 15.33 -5.50 -5.18
C ARG A 72 15.41 -7.00 -5.43
N VAL A 73 14.71 -7.79 -4.60
CA VAL A 73 14.56 -9.23 -4.79
C VAL A 73 13.12 -9.52 -5.25
N PRO A 74 12.92 -10.01 -6.47
CA PRO A 74 11.58 -10.29 -6.99
C PRO A 74 11.04 -11.60 -6.41
N TYR A 75 9.79 -11.58 -5.95
CA TYR A 75 9.05 -12.76 -5.52
C TYR A 75 7.80 -12.94 -6.37
N ARG A 76 7.50 -14.19 -6.71
CA ARG A 76 6.22 -14.54 -7.38
C ARG A 76 5.07 -14.60 -6.40
N ASN A 77 5.37 -15.01 -5.17
CA ASN A 77 4.39 -15.15 -4.10
C ASN A 77 4.77 -14.21 -2.93
N PRO A 78 3.93 -13.25 -2.56
CA PRO A 78 4.22 -12.32 -1.47
C PRO A 78 4.47 -12.97 -0.10
N GLN A 79 3.89 -14.15 0.15
CA GLN A 79 4.10 -14.89 1.40
C GLN A 79 5.55 -15.37 1.55
N ASP A 80 6.22 -15.69 0.43
CA ASP A 80 7.63 -16.13 0.45
C ASP A 80 8.54 -14.95 0.84
N ALA A 81 8.24 -13.74 0.34
CA ALA A 81 8.94 -12.52 0.78
C ALA A 81 8.79 -12.30 2.29
N GLY A 82 7.57 -12.44 2.84
CA GLY A 82 7.31 -12.35 4.27
C GLY A 82 8.12 -13.36 5.10
N THR A 83 8.28 -14.59 4.59
CA THR A 83 9.09 -15.64 5.23
C THR A 83 10.58 -15.28 5.21
N ASP A 84 11.07 -14.78 4.10
CA ASP A 84 12.49 -14.41 3.95
C ASP A 84 12.84 -13.15 4.76
N VAL A 85 11.92 -12.22 4.93
CA VAL A 85 12.10 -11.10 5.89
C VAL A 85 12.16 -11.63 7.32
N ALA A 86 11.28 -12.55 7.70
CA ALA A 86 11.27 -13.13 9.05
C ALA A 86 12.58 -13.88 9.41
N THR A 87 13.30 -14.38 8.40
CA THR A 87 14.60 -15.04 8.57
C THR A 87 15.80 -14.11 8.40
N GLY A 88 15.57 -12.84 8.02
CA GLY A 88 16.61 -11.85 7.78
C GLY A 88 17.33 -11.96 6.43
N ARG A 89 16.85 -12.81 5.52
CA ARG A 89 17.38 -12.86 4.13
C ARG A 89 17.05 -11.58 3.35
N ILE A 90 15.89 -11.01 3.61
CA ILE A 90 15.44 -9.71 3.13
C ILE A 90 15.37 -8.78 4.33
N GLN A 91 15.85 -7.54 4.18
CA GLN A 91 15.91 -6.57 5.26
C GLN A 91 14.66 -5.69 5.31
N VAL A 92 13.99 -5.48 4.18
CA VAL A 92 12.80 -4.62 4.10
C VAL A 92 11.74 -5.26 3.22
N THR A 93 10.49 -5.18 3.65
CA THR A 93 9.35 -5.52 2.79
C THR A 93 8.24 -4.49 2.90
N GLU A 94 7.61 -4.20 1.79
CA GLU A 94 6.31 -3.55 1.75
C GLU A 94 5.25 -4.52 1.24
N ALA A 95 4.26 -4.77 2.08
CA ALA A 95 3.19 -5.71 1.77
C ALA A 95 1.92 -5.41 2.58
N SER A 96 0.83 -6.08 2.22
CA SER A 96 -0.39 -5.97 3.00
C SER A 96 -0.19 -6.54 4.41
N LEU A 97 -0.80 -5.89 5.39
CA LEU A 97 -0.81 -6.37 6.78
C LEU A 97 -1.32 -7.82 6.88
N ALA A 98 -2.32 -8.17 6.06
CA ALA A 98 -2.84 -9.53 6.01
C ALA A 98 -1.78 -10.57 5.60
N THR A 99 -0.95 -10.25 4.60
CA THR A 99 0.15 -11.11 4.14
C THR A 99 1.21 -11.31 5.21
N LEU A 100 1.53 -10.28 5.98
CA LEU A 100 2.62 -10.30 6.98
C LEU A 100 2.16 -10.75 8.37
N ARG A 101 0.85 -10.92 8.59
CA ARG A 101 0.27 -11.23 9.90
C ARG A 101 0.90 -12.44 10.60
N PRO A 102 1.15 -13.59 9.94
CA PRO A 102 1.76 -14.73 10.62
C PRO A 102 3.14 -14.40 11.21
N GLN A 103 3.96 -13.64 10.47
CA GLN A 103 5.30 -13.27 10.90
C GLN A 103 5.29 -12.19 12.00
N LEU A 104 4.32 -11.27 11.93
CA LEU A 104 4.07 -10.27 12.99
C LEU A 104 3.65 -10.95 14.30
N GLN A 105 2.68 -11.87 14.24
CA GLN A 105 2.21 -12.62 15.41
C GLN A 105 3.30 -13.52 16.02
N ALA A 106 4.18 -14.05 15.17
CA ALA A 106 5.35 -14.81 15.62
C ALA A 106 6.48 -13.92 16.19
N GLY A 107 6.33 -12.59 16.19
CA GLY A 107 7.34 -11.63 16.66
C GLY A 107 8.63 -11.63 15.84
N LYS A 108 8.60 -12.12 14.60
CA LYS A 108 9.77 -12.21 13.72
C LYS A 108 10.05 -10.95 12.92
N ILE A 109 9.02 -10.15 12.68
CA ILE A 109 9.10 -8.87 11.99
C ILE A 109 8.41 -7.78 12.81
N LYS A 110 8.75 -6.54 12.53
CA LYS A 110 8.12 -5.34 13.10
C LYS A 110 7.79 -4.35 12.01
N MET A 111 6.69 -3.63 12.16
CA MET A 111 6.26 -2.57 11.26
C MET A 111 6.97 -1.26 11.63
N LEU A 112 7.44 -0.53 10.63
CA LEU A 112 8.04 0.79 10.79
C LEU A 112 7.05 1.91 10.50
N ALA A 113 6.20 1.71 9.49
CA ALA A 113 5.15 2.64 9.11
C ALA A 113 4.07 1.97 8.25
N SER A 114 2.89 2.57 8.20
CA SER A 114 1.86 2.27 7.20
C SER A 114 1.92 3.26 6.06
N THR A 115 1.74 2.80 4.82
CA THR A 115 1.66 3.69 3.66
C THR A 115 0.30 4.37 3.51
N ASN A 116 -0.71 3.90 4.24
CA ASN A 116 -2.05 4.47 4.20
C ASN A 116 -2.08 5.91 4.76
N SER A 117 -3.08 6.67 4.33
CA SER A 117 -3.31 8.05 4.79
C SER A 117 -3.71 8.14 6.26
N ILE A 118 -4.22 7.04 6.85
CA ILE A 118 -4.53 6.92 8.27
C ILE A 118 -3.84 5.70 8.88
N ARG A 119 -3.61 5.72 10.18
CA ARG A 119 -3.00 4.59 10.90
C ARG A 119 -3.89 3.34 10.84
N PRO A 120 -3.29 2.14 10.83
CA PRO A 120 -4.05 0.89 10.93
C PRO A 120 -4.86 0.85 12.24
N PRO A 121 -6.18 0.67 12.22
CA PRO A 121 -6.99 0.65 13.46
C PRO A 121 -6.57 -0.43 14.46
N THR A 122 -6.07 -1.57 13.96
CA THR A 122 -5.57 -2.68 14.80
C THR A 122 -4.16 -2.47 15.33
N HIS A 123 -3.45 -1.45 14.85
CA HIS A 123 -2.07 -1.13 15.25
C HIS A 123 -1.87 0.40 15.30
N PRO A 124 -2.58 1.09 16.21
CA PRO A 124 -2.56 2.55 16.30
C PRO A 124 -1.18 3.12 16.71
N GLU A 125 -0.30 2.29 17.25
CA GLU A 125 1.09 2.62 17.56
C GLU A 125 1.97 2.76 16.31
N VAL A 126 1.57 2.18 15.16
CA VAL A 126 2.32 2.25 13.90
C VAL A 126 2.00 3.57 13.20
N PRO A 127 2.97 4.46 13.01
CA PRO A 127 2.74 5.73 12.33
C PRO A 127 2.46 5.52 10.84
N THR A 128 1.81 6.48 10.21
CA THR A 128 1.79 6.58 8.75
C THR A 128 3.16 7.03 8.24
N VAL A 129 3.45 6.76 6.96
CA VAL A 129 4.67 7.29 6.32
C VAL A 129 4.70 8.82 6.32
N THR A 130 3.54 9.48 6.24
CA THR A 130 3.43 10.95 6.36
C THR A 130 3.85 11.43 7.74
N GLU A 131 3.36 10.81 8.82
CA GLU A 131 3.75 11.11 10.20
C GLU A 131 5.24 10.82 10.45
N ALA A 132 5.78 9.79 9.79
CA ALA A 132 7.21 9.47 9.85
C ALA A 132 8.10 10.46 9.06
N GLY A 133 7.52 11.37 8.26
CA GLY A 133 8.21 12.39 7.48
C GLY A 133 8.49 12.00 6.02
N PHE A 134 7.78 11.01 5.48
CA PHE A 134 7.94 10.47 4.11
C PHE A 134 6.61 10.45 3.35
N PRO A 135 5.93 11.62 3.16
CA PRO A 135 4.61 11.68 2.54
C PRO A 135 4.58 11.16 1.10
N GLU A 136 5.71 11.15 0.40
CA GLU A 136 5.83 10.60 -0.96
C GLU A 136 5.59 9.09 -1.03
N LEU A 137 5.66 8.36 0.08
CA LEU A 137 5.34 6.94 0.16
C LEU A 137 3.86 6.68 0.48
N THR A 138 3.03 7.72 0.58
CA THR A 138 1.61 7.54 0.87
C THR A 138 0.91 6.86 -0.30
N LEU A 139 0.33 5.71 -0.02
CA LEU A 139 -0.45 4.92 -0.96
C LEU A 139 -1.54 4.14 -0.20
N ASP A 140 -2.78 4.50 -0.42
CA ASP A 140 -3.91 3.72 0.06
C ASP A 140 -4.15 2.51 -0.84
N GLY A 141 -4.32 1.35 -0.23
CA GLY A 141 -4.67 0.13 -0.96
C GLY A 141 -6.14 0.14 -1.38
N LEU A 142 -6.51 0.98 -2.35
CA LEU A 142 -7.90 1.21 -2.75
C LEU A 142 -8.59 -0.09 -3.19
N VAL A 143 -9.72 -0.39 -2.58
CA VAL A 143 -10.64 -1.47 -2.98
C VAL A 143 -12.00 -0.86 -3.26
N GLY A 144 -12.50 -1.12 -4.47
CA GLY A 144 -13.76 -0.56 -4.91
C GLY A 144 -14.39 -1.35 -6.05
N PHE A 145 -15.53 -0.89 -6.47
CA PHE A 145 -16.36 -1.53 -7.48
C PHE A 145 -16.42 -0.68 -8.74
N PHE A 146 -16.40 -1.36 -9.86
CA PHE A 146 -16.50 -0.78 -11.18
C PHE A 146 -17.67 -1.38 -11.93
N GLY A 147 -18.26 -0.62 -12.84
CA GLY A 147 -19.25 -1.06 -13.79
C GLY A 147 -18.85 -0.73 -15.22
N PRO A 148 -19.55 -1.28 -16.21
CA PRO A 148 -19.31 -0.91 -17.61
C PRO A 148 -19.67 0.55 -17.85
N ASN A 149 -18.98 1.19 -18.80
CA ASN A 149 -19.23 2.60 -19.14
C ASN A 149 -20.67 2.89 -19.65
N SER A 150 -21.39 1.84 -20.09
CA SER A 150 -22.79 1.90 -20.47
C SER A 150 -23.77 1.90 -19.28
N MET A 151 -23.29 1.76 -18.03
CA MET A 151 -24.14 1.73 -16.85
C MET A 151 -24.89 3.05 -16.66
N PRO A 152 -26.24 3.02 -16.51
CA PRO A 152 -27.01 4.23 -16.22
C PRO A 152 -26.54 4.93 -14.94
N ALA A 153 -26.41 6.25 -14.97
CA ALA A 153 -25.94 7.03 -13.82
C ALA A 153 -26.78 6.80 -12.56
N ALA A 154 -28.11 6.71 -12.70
CA ALA A 154 -29.00 6.45 -11.56
C ALA A 154 -28.73 5.10 -10.89
N LEU A 155 -28.45 4.05 -11.67
CA LEU A 155 -28.10 2.73 -11.15
C LEU A 155 -26.75 2.77 -10.41
N ARG A 156 -25.76 3.47 -10.98
CA ARG A 156 -24.45 3.66 -10.37
C ARG A 156 -24.53 4.35 -9.01
N GLU A 157 -25.29 5.44 -8.94
CA GLU A 157 -25.51 6.17 -7.67
C GLU A 157 -26.27 5.34 -6.64
N HIS A 158 -27.25 4.53 -7.07
CA HIS A 158 -27.99 3.64 -6.19
C HIS A 158 -27.07 2.58 -5.58
N ILE A 159 -26.27 1.90 -6.39
CA ILE A 159 -25.27 0.91 -5.90
C ILE A 159 -24.27 1.58 -4.95
N ALA A 160 -23.80 2.77 -5.27
CA ALA A 160 -22.87 3.50 -4.41
C ALA A 160 -23.49 3.85 -3.06
N ALA A 161 -24.78 4.22 -3.03
CA ALA A 161 -25.51 4.50 -1.79
C ALA A 161 -25.66 3.23 -0.91
N ASP A 162 -26.05 2.11 -1.52
CA ASP A 162 -26.15 0.83 -0.82
C ASP A 162 -24.81 0.36 -0.25
N MET A 163 -23.74 0.47 -1.05
CA MET A 163 -22.38 0.16 -0.61
C MET A 163 -21.95 1.03 0.57
N ARG A 164 -22.24 2.33 0.53
CA ARG A 164 -21.93 3.25 1.61
C ARG A 164 -22.68 2.86 2.89
N ALA A 165 -23.95 2.52 2.78
CA ALA A 165 -24.77 2.10 3.93
C ALA A 165 -24.17 0.85 4.60
N VAL A 166 -23.79 -0.17 3.82
CA VAL A 166 -23.17 -1.40 4.34
C VAL A 166 -21.82 -1.12 5.00
N VAL A 167 -20.96 -0.32 4.36
CA VAL A 167 -19.62 -0.02 4.88
C VAL A 167 -19.67 0.81 6.17
N GLN A 168 -20.73 1.59 6.36
CA GLN A 168 -20.95 2.40 7.57
C GLN A 168 -21.55 1.59 8.74
N GLU A 169 -21.95 0.34 8.53
CA GLU A 169 -22.39 -0.52 9.62
C GLU A 169 -21.23 -0.78 10.59
N PRO A 170 -21.42 -0.58 11.92
CA PRO A 170 -20.34 -0.74 12.91
C PRO A 170 -19.64 -2.11 12.84
N ASP A 171 -20.42 -3.18 12.73
CA ASP A 171 -19.92 -4.56 12.64
C ASP A 171 -19.07 -4.80 11.39
N PHE A 172 -19.38 -4.10 10.30
CA PHE A 172 -18.64 -4.25 9.05
C PHE A 172 -17.22 -3.68 9.18
N GLY A 173 -17.09 -2.50 9.77
CA GLY A 173 -15.78 -1.85 10.02
C GLY A 173 -14.90 -2.69 10.94
N GLU A 174 -15.46 -3.31 11.99
CA GLU A 174 -14.72 -4.19 12.88
C GLU A 174 -14.23 -5.45 12.15
N LYS A 175 -15.09 -6.12 11.38
CA LYS A 175 -14.73 -7.30 10.56
C LYS A 175 -13.63 -6.97 9.53
N LEU A 176 -13.70 -5.81 8.90
CA LEU A 176 -12.65 -5.34 7.98
C LEU A 176 -11.31 -5.17 8.71
N SER A 177 -11.31 -4.51 9.86
CA SER A 177 -10.08 -4.26 10.62
C SER A 177 -9.34 -5.55 10.97
N VAL A 178 -10.08 -6.59 11.39
CA VAL A 178 -9.51 -7.92 11.68
C VAL A 178 -8.84 -8.53 10.45
N THR A 179 -9.31 -8.22 9.24
CA THR A 179 -8.70 -8.72 7.99
C THR A 179 -7.57 -7.85 7.46
N GLY A 180 -7.19 -6.77 8.15
CA GLY A 180 -6.16 -5.83 7.72
C GLY A 180 -6.67 -4.84 6.66
N GLN A 181 -7.93 -4.45 6.79
CA GLN A 181 -8.60 -3.47 5.93
C GLN A 181 -9.09 -2.28 6.77
N ILE A 182 -9.29 -1.15 6.12
CA ILE A 182 -9.82 0.08 6.73
C ILE A 182 -11.08 0.47 5.98
N ALA A 183 -12.22 0.55 6.66
CA ALA A 183 -13.46 1.04 6.07
C ALA A 183 -13.26 2.47 5.55
N ASN A 184 -13.55 2.70 4.27
CA ASN A 184 -13.35 3.99 3.61
C ASN A 184 -14.35 4.15 2.47
N ALA A 185 -15.64 4.22 2.82
CA ALA A 185 -16.71 4.35 1.85
C ALA A 185 -16.62 5.67 1.08
N GLY A 186 -16.75 5.59 -0.23
CA GLY A 186 -16.79 6.77 -1.11
C GLY A 186 -17.64 6.51 -2.34
N GLY A 187 -18.34 7.52 -2.81
CA GLY A 187 -19.13 7.47 -4.04
C GLY A 187 -18.27 7.51 -5.31
N PRO A 188 -18.93 7.53 -6.50
CA PRO A 188 -18.24 7.48 -7.79
C PRO A 188 -17.19 8.58 -7.98
N ALA A 189 -17.52 9.83 -7.63
CA ALA A 189 -16.63 10.98 -7.77
C ALA A 189 -15.45 10.91 -6.81
N GLU A 190 -15.68 10.54 -5.54
CA GLU A 190 -14.65 10.40 -4.52
C GLU A 190 -13.68 9.25 -4.87
N PHE A 191 -14.20 8.17 -5.40
CA PHE A 191 -13.38 7.03 -5.83
C PHE A 191 -12.54 7.39 -7.07
N ALA A 192 -13.12 8.07 -8.05
CA ALA A 192 -12.40 8.58 -9.22
C ALA A 192 -11.26 9.53 -8.81
N ALA A 193 -11.53 10.46 -7.89
CA ALA A 193 -10.52 11.39 -7.37
C ALA A 193 -9.37 10.65 -6.66
N SER A 194 -9.67 9.66 -5.82
CA SER A 194 -8.64 8.84 -5.15
C SER A 194 -7.75 8.09 -6.14
N MET A 195 -8.33 7.54 -7.20
CA MET A 195 -7.55 6.86 -8.26
C MET A 195 -6.68 7.85 -9.03
N GLN A 196 -7.20 9.04 -9.33
CA GLN A 196 -6.44 10.07 -10.03
C GLN A 196 -5.24 10.54 -9.19
N GLU A 197 -5.44 10.78 -7.90
CA GLU A 197 -4.35 11.13 -7.00
C GLU A 197 -3.25 10.06 -6.97
N GLN A 198 -3.63 8.77 -6.91
CA GLN A 198 -2.65 7.68 -6.97
C GLN A 198 -1.90 7.63 -8.31
N ARG A 199 -2.61 7.84 -9.43
CA ARG A 199 -1.97 7.93 -10.75
C ARG A 199 -0.91 9.04 -10.81
N GLU A 200 -1.20 10.20 -10.24
CA GLU A 200 -0.26 11.33 -10.20
C GLU A 200 0.97 11.00 -9.36
N ARG A 201 0.81 10.37 -8.19
CA ARG A 201 1.92 9.90 -7.34
C ARG A 201 2.79 8.88 -8.07
N LEU A 202 2.17 7.91 -8.75
CA LEU A 202 2.89 6.91 -9.53
C LEU A 202 3.60 7.51 -10.75
N ALA A 203 3.02 8.53 -11.39
CA ALA A 203 3.66 9.23 -12.49
C ALA A 203 4.95 9.95 -12.03
N ILE A 204 4.94 10.54 -10.84
CA ILE A 204 6.14 11.13 -10.22
C ILE A 204 7.19 10.05 -9.98
N ALA A 205 6.83 8.91 -9.39
CA ALA A 205 7.76 7.81 -9.17
C ALA A 205 8.33 7.25 -10.49
N ALA A 206 7.51 7.20 -11.56
CA ALA A 206 7.96 6.80 -12.89
C ALA A 206 9.05 7.74 -13.43
N MET A 207 8.84 9.05 -13.30
CA MET A 207 9.84 10.04 -13.70
C MET A 207 11.15 9.88 -12.91
N GLU A 208 11.09 9.66 -11.62
CA GLU A 208 12.28 9.40 -10.79
C GLU A 208 13.04 8.15 -11.25
N LEU A 209 12.31 7.12 -11.68
CA LEU A 209 12.90 5.88 -12.23
C LEU A 209 13.43 6.05 -13.65
N GLY A 210 13.16 7.18 -14.31
CA GLY A 210 13.52 7.42 -15.71
C GLY A 210 12.63 6.67 -16.70
N LEU A 211 11.44 6.24 -16.26
CA LEU A 211 10.45 5.59 -17.10
C LEU A 211 9.51 6.65 -17.71
N LYS A 212 9.14 6.47 -18.96
CA LYS A 212 8.10 7.30 -19.57
C LYS A 212 6.74 6.85 -19.02
N PRO A 213 5.85 7.78 -18.60
CA PRO A 213 4.47 7.43 -18.31
C PRO A 213 3.85 6.69 -19.50
N ALA A 214 3.07 5.66 -19.25
CA ALA A 214 2.27 5.03 -20.28
C ALA A 214 1.30 6.08 -20.86
N GLN A 215 1.30 6.23 -22.18
CA GLN A 215 0.35 7.09 -22.90
C GLN A 215 -1.03 6.44 -22.90
#